data_63b292f27deaa2d9a238fef29280d6fa
#
_entry.id   63b292f27deaa2d9a238fef29280d6fa
#
_cell.length_a   1.000
_cell.length_b   1.000
_cell.length_c   1.000
_cell.angle_alpha   90.00
_cell.angle_beta   90.00
_cell.angle_gamma   90.00
#
_symmetry.space_group_name_H-M   'P 1'
#
loop_
_entity.id
_entity.type
_entity.pdbx_description
1 polymer ?
#
loop_
_entity_poly.entity_id
_entity_poly.type
_entity_poly.pdbx_seq_one_letter_code
_entity_poly.pdbx_strand_id
1 'polypeptide(L)'
;MLYILSGTSRSGKTIVAKEFLNKTGIPYMSVDSIMMGFTNGIPEYGIHDRLWPNEIAEKIWPFLKAMCENMIWQEVDFVLEGEAFLPHLIRELLDNNPDKVQVAFMGYSDSNLEEKVKDVKAHSSGVGDWLINEPNDYIESHI
;
A
#
# COMPACT_ATOMS: atom_id res chain seq x y z
N MET A 1 -2.32 -6.27 -17.75
CA MET A 1 -1.77 -6.91 -16.54
C MET A 1 -1.83 -5.93 -15.38
N LEU A 2 -2.50 -6.30 -14.30
CA LEU A 2 -2.51 -5.53 -13.07
C LEU A 2 -1.40 -6.03 -12.14
N TYR A 3 -0.53 -5.13 -11.72
CA TYR A 3 0.54 -5.41 -10.77
C TYR A 3 0.17 -4.81 -9.42
N ILE A 4 0.25 -5.58 -8.35
CA ILE A 4 0.02 -5.13 -6.98
C ILE A 4 1.33 -5.26 -6.21
N LEU A 5 1.82 -4.14 -5.70
CA LEU A 5 3.02 -4.08 -4.87
C LEU A 5 2.62 -3.72 -3.44
N SER A 6 2.55 -4.71 -2.58
CA SER A 6 2.15 -4.56 -1.19
C SER A 6 3.31 -4.74 -0.22
N GLY A 7 3.05 -4.57 1.05
CA GLY A 7 4.03 -4.81 2.12
C GLY A 7 4.06 -3.69 3.13
N THR A 8 4.97 -3.82 4.07
CA THR A 8 5.08 -2.92 5.23
C THR A 8 5.46 -1.50 4.84
N SER A 9 5.14 -0.56 5.73
CA SER A 9 5.53 0.84 5.54
C SER A 9 7.05 0.95 5.35
N ARG A 10 7.46 1.89 4.53
CA ARG A 10 8.87 2.19 4.23
C ARG A 10 9.73 1.01 3.74
N SER A 11 9.10 -0.03 3.21
CA SER A 11 9.81 -1.14 2.57
C SER A 11 10.40 -0.81 1.18
N GLY A 12 10.19 0.40 0.69
CA GLY A 12 10.69 0.84 -0.63
C GLY A 12 9.74 0.60 -1.80
N LYS A 13 8.47 0.29 -1.55
CA LYS A 13 7.44 0.04 -2.59
C LYS A 13 7.42 1.12 -3.67
N THR A 14 7.35 2.38 -3.26
CA THR A 14 7.29 3.52 -4.20
C THR A 14 8.57 3.63 -5.03
N ILE A 15 9.73 3.29 -4.47
CA ILE A 15 11.01 3.27 -5.23
C ILE A 15 10.94 2.20 -6.32
N VAL A 16 10.51 0.99 -5.97
CA VAL A 16 10.34 -0.11 -6.92
C VAL A 16 9.32 0.22 -8.00
N ALA A 17 8.17 0.82 -7.62
CA ALA A 17 7.14 1.24 -8.58
C ALA A 17 7.68 2.29 -9.58
N LYS A 18 8.47 3.26 -9.11
CA LYS A 18 9.14 4.25 -9.98
C LYS A 18 10.13 3.61 -10.93
N GLU A 19 10.97 2.69 -10.44
CA GLU A 19 11.91 1.94 -11.28
C GLU A 19 11.18 1.09 -12.32
N PHE A 20 10.07 0.47 -11.95
CA PHE A 20 9.24 -0.29 -12.87
C PHE A 20 8.67 0.60 -13.98
N LEU A 21 8.12 1.77 -13.63
CA LEU A 21 7.67 2.78 -14.59
C LEU A 21 8.80 3.18 -15.55
N ASN A 22 10.00 3.50 -15.01
CA ASN A 22 11.14 3.92 -15.84
C ASN A 22 11.57 2.84 -16.84
N LYS A 23 11.47 1.55 -16.46
CA LYS A 23 11.88 0.42 -17.30
C LYS A 23 10.81 -0.03 -18.29
N THR A 24 9.55 0.07 -17.94
CA THR A 24 8.44 -0.54 -18.70
C THR A 24 7.50 0.47 -19.34
N GLY A 25 7.47 1.70 -18.83
CA GLY A 25 6.46 2.70 -19.18
C GLY A 25 5.10 2.47 -18.51
N ILE A 26 4.94 1.41 -17.69
CA ILE A 26 3.68 1.10 -17.03
C ILE A 26 3.50 2.06 -15.84
N PRO A 27 2.39 2.82 -15.80
CA PRO A 27 2.14 3.79 -14.74
C PRO A 27 1.82 3.10 -13.40
N TYR A 28 2.01 3.85 -12.31
CA TYR A 28 1.66 3.39 -10.98
C TYR A 28 0.86 4.44 -10.20
N MET A 29 0.17 3.99 -9.18
CA MET A 29 -0.50 4.85 -8.21
C MET A 29 -0.35 4.28 -6.80
N SER A 30 -0.08 5.17 -5.83
CA SER A 30 -0.13 4.81 -4.41
C SER A 30 -1.58 4.80 -3.90
N VAL A 31 -1.94 3.72 -3.20
CA VAL A 31 -3.23 3.61 -2.51
C VAL A 31 -3.34 4.61 -1.37
N ASP A 32 -2.22 5.11 -0.84
CA ASP A 32 -2.23 6.17 0.17
C ASP A 32 -2.93 7.44 -0.34
N SER A 33 -2.78 7.75 -1.63
CA SER A 33 -3.50 8.88 -2.24
C SER A 33 -5.02 8.67 -2.26
N ILE A 34 -5.45 7.42 -2.45
CA ILE A 34 -6.89 7.06 -2.39
C ILE A 34 -7.38 7.17 -0.94
N MET A 35 -6.64 6.62 0.01
CA MET A 35 -6.96 6.72 1.44
C MET A 35 -7.08 8.18 1.89
N MET A 36 -6.15 9.05 1.49
CA MET A 36 -6.22 10.49 1.81
C MET A 36 -7.40 11.17 1.12
N GLY A 37 -7.80 10.70 -0.06
CA GLY A 37 -9.03 11.13 -0.73
C GLY A 37 -10.28 10.82 0.10
N PHE A 38 -10.36 9.63 0.68
CA PHE A 38 -11.44 9.27 1.62
C PHE A 38 -11.38 10.11 2.90
N THR A 39 -10.18 10.20 3.51
CA THR A 39 -9.98 10.96 4.77
C THR A 39 -10.44 12.42 4.67
N ASN A 40 -10.08 13.09 3.59
CA ASN A 40 -10.30 14.53 3.44
C ASN A 40 -11.53 14.88 2.57
N GLY A 41 -11.89 14.02 1.63
CA GLY A 41 -12.96 14.29 0.65
C GLY A 41 -14.32 13.75 1.06
N ILE A 42 -14.37 12.58 1.67
CA ILE A 42 -15.61 11.91 2.11
C ILE A 42 -15.45 11.25 3.49
N PRO A 43 -15.17 12.07 4.55
CA PRO A 43 -14.88 11.54 5.89
C PRO A 43 -16.05 10.75 6.50
N GLU A 44 -17.28 10.98 6.05
CA GLU A 44 -18.47 10.24 6.46
C GLU A 44 -18.43 8.75 6.07
N TYR A 45 -17.56 8.37 5.14
CA TYR A 45 -17.38 6.96 4.79
C TYR A 45 -16.64 6.15 5.86
N GLY A 46 -15.97 6.84 6.79
CA GLY A 46 -15.31 6.22 7.95
C GLY A 46 -13.95 5.61 7.65
N ILE A 47 -13.35 5.90 6.49
CA ILE A 47 -11.94 5.62 6.19
C ILE A 47 -11.12 6.84 6.56
N HIS A 48 -10.16 6.66 7.46
CA HIS A 48 -9.40 7.75 8.05
C HIS A 48 -7.95 7.31 8.26
N ASP A 49 -6.99 8.17 7.94
CA ASP A 49 -5.55 7.90 8.02
C ASP A 49 -5.03 7.63 9.44
N ARG A 50 -5.82 7.93 10.47
CA ARG A 50 -5.50 7.66 11.88
C ARG A 50 -6.01 6.31 12.42
N LEU A 51 -6.70 5.53 11.60
CA LEU A 51 -7.04 4.14 11.94
C LEU A 51 -5.79 3.26 11.87
N TRP A 52 -5.87 2.10 12.53
CA TRP A 52 -4.82 1.10 12.39
C TRP A 52 -4.74 0.58 10.94
N PRO A 53 -3.54 0.25 10.44
CA PRO A 53 -3.36 -0.18 9.05
C PRO A 53 -4.30 -1.31 8.61
N ASN A 54 -4.52 -2.29 9.48
CA ASN A 54 -5.45 -3.40 9.21
C ASN A 54 -6.91 -2.92 9.08
N GLU A 55 -7.32 -1.97 9.93
CA GLU A 55 -8.67 -1.40 9.86
C GLU A 55 -8.87 -0.60 8.57
N ILE A 56 -7.86 0.17 8.17
CA ILE A 56 -7.87 0.88 6.89
C ILE A 56 -8.00 -0.12 5.74
N ALA A 57 -7.17 -1.16 5.74
CA ALA A 57 -7.18 -2.18 4.69
C ALA A 57 -8.55 -2.85 4.56
N GLU A 58 -9.14 -3.29 5.66
CA GLU A 58 -10.47 -3.94 5.66
C GLU A 58 -11.58 -2.99 5.17
N LYS A 59 -11.54 -1.73 5.61
CA LYS A 59 -12.57 -0.74 5.23
C LYS A 59 -12.47 -0.29 3.77
N ILE A 60 -11.26 -0.14 3.24
CA ILE A 60 -11.03 0.32 1.88
C ILE A 60 -11.11 -0.82 0.85
N TRP A 61 -10.99 -2.08 1.29
CA TRP A 61 -10.93 -3.23 0.40
C TRP A 61 -12.11 -3.36 -0.57
N PRO A 62 -13.38 -3.18 -0.18
CA PRO A 62 -14.49 -3.25 -1.13
C PRO A 62 -14.34 -2.28 -2.31
N PHE A 63 -13.84 -1.07 -2.04
CA PHE A 63 -13.54 -0.09 -3.07
C PHE A 63 -12.35 -0.53 -3.96
N LEU A 64 -11.24 -0.93 -3.35
CA LEU A 64 -10.04 -1.38 -4.08
C LEU A 64 -10.33 -2.63 -4.93
N LYS A 65 -11.10 -3.58 -4.40
CA LYS A 65 -11.51 -4.79 -5.14
C LYS A 65 -12.29 -4.41 -6.40
N ALA A 66 -13.33 -3.60 -6.26
CA ALA A 66 -14.16 -3.17 -7.40
C ALA A 66 -13.33 -2.39 -8.44
N MET A 67 -12.39 -1.55 -7.99
CA MET A 67 -11.48 -0.83 -8.87
C MET A 67 -10.55 -1.80 -9.61
N CYS A 68 -9.94 -2.76 -8.91
CA CYS A 68 -9.07 -3.78 -9.51
C CYS A 68 -9.84 -4.63 -10.53
N GLU A 69 -11.04 -5.10 -10.21
CA GLU A 69 -11.90 -5.87 -11.12
C GLU A 69 -12.22 -5.09 -12.40
N ASN A 70 -12.50 -3.80 -12.29
CA ASN A 70 -12.72 -2.94 -13.46
C ASN A 70 -11.44 -2.78 -14.30
N MET A 71 -10.28 -2.57 -13.67
CA MET A 71 -8.98 -2.46 -14.37
C MET A 71 -8.63 -3.78 -15.08
N ILE A 72 -8.90 -4.92 -14.47
CA ILE A 72 -8.70 -6.25 -15.06
C ILE A 72 -9.63 -6.43 -16.28
N TRP A 73 -10.89 -6.03 -16.16
CA TRP A 73 -11.87 -6.10 -17.25
C TRP A 73 -11.48 -5.21 -18.44
N GLN A 74 -10.94 -4.03 -18.16
CA GLN A 74 -10.44 -3.11 -19.19
C GLN A 74 -9.07 -3.49 -19.76
N GLU A 75 -8.42 -4.55 -19.23
CA GLU A 75 -7.09 -5.01 -19.63
C GLU A 75 -6.00 -3.93 -19.47
N VAL A 76 -6.12 -3.08 -18.47
CA VAL A 76 -5.16 -2.01 -18.19
C VAL A 76 -3.86 -2.58 -17.66
N ASP A 77 -2.73 -2.10 -18.19
CA ASP A 77 -1.40 -2.33 -17.62
C ASP A 77 -1.12 -1.25 -16.58
N PHE A 78 -1.09 -1.62 -15.29
CA PHE A 78 -0.98 -0.65 -14.20
C PHE A 78 -0.35 -1.27 -12.94
N VAL A 79 0.34 -0.46 -12.15
CA VAL A 79 0.83 -0.83 -10.83
C VAL A 79 0.04 -0.11 -9.74
N LEU A 80 -0.53 -0.86 -8.81
CA LEU A 80 -1.08 -0.32 -7.56
C LEU A 80 -0.11 -0.66 -6.43
N GLU A 81 0.33 0.34 -5.67
CA GLU A 81 1.22 0.10 -4.53
C GLU A 81 0.63 0.63 -3.24
N GLY A 82 0.80 -0.10 -2.13
CA GLY A 82 0.32 0.31 -0.82
C GLY A 82 0.22 -0.81 0.20
N GLU A 83 0.03 -0.43 1.46
CA GLU A 83 -0.07 -1.37 2.58
C GLU A 83 -1.43 -2.08 2.67
N ALA A 84 -2.47 -1.51 2.05
CA ALA A 84 -3.85 -1.99 2.18
C ALA A 84 -4.14 -3.32 1.46
N PHE A 85 -3.21 -3.83 0.66
CA PHE A 85 -3.38 -5.12 -0.01
C PHE A 85 -2.90 -6.27 0.88
N LEU A 86 -3.71 -6.63 1.88
CA LEU A 86 -3.39 -7.74 2.78
C LEU A 86 -3.54 -9.10 2.07
N PRO A 87 -2.69 -10.09 2.40
CA PRO A 87 -2.69 -11.40 1.72
C PRO A 87 -4.06 -12.09 1.69
N HIS A 88 -4.82 -12.04 2.79
CA HIS A 88 -6.12 -12.67 2.87
C HIS A 88 -7.20 -11.95 2.05
N LEU A 89 -7.09 -10.62 1.90
CA LEU A 89 -8.04 -9.82 1.11
C LEU A 89 -7.86 -10.05 -0.39
N ILE A 90 -6.61 -10.07 -0.87
CA ILE A 90 -6.34 -10.16 -2.31
C ILE A 90 -6.40 -11.58 -2.86
N ARG A 91 -6.48 -12.61 -2.02
CA ARG A 91 -6.48 -14.01 -2.43
C ARG A 91 -7.56 -14.31 -3.46
N GLU A 92 -8.80 -13.92 -3.18
CA GLU A 92 -9.92 -14.15 -4.10
C GLU A 92 -9.69 -13.49 -5.48
N LEU A 93 -9.15 -12.27 -5.48
CA LEU A 93 -8.83 -11.55 -6.72
C LEU A 93 -7.77 -12.30 -7.56
N LEU A 94 -6.74 -12.85 -6.90
CA LEU A 94 -5.70 -13.64 -7.53
C LEU A 94 -6.24 -14.96 -8.07
N ASP A 95 -6.98 -15.69 -7.25
CA ASP A 95 -7.52 -17.01 -7.60
C ASP A 95 -8.46 -16.92 -8.82
N ASN A 96 -9.23 -15.84 -8.91
CA ASN A 96 -10.14 -15.59 -10.02
C ASN A 96 -9.44 -15.03 -11.28
N ASN A 97 -8.23 -14.49 -11.17
CA ASN A 97 -7.53 -13.80 -12.27
C ASN A 97 -6.05 -14.17 -12.35
N PRO A 98 -5.68 -15.48 -12.40
CA PRO A 98 -4.28 -15.92 -12.28
C PRO A 98 -3.37 -15.40 -13.38
N ASP A 99 -3.91 -15.14 -14.57
CA ASP A 99 -3.13 -14.68 -15.74
C ASP A 99 -3.19 -13.15 -15.93
N LYS A 100 -3.93 -12.43 -15.09
CA LYS A 100 -4.17 -10.99 -15.26
C LYS A 100 -3.69 -10.14 -14.09
N VAL A 101 -3.35 -10.77 -12.96
CA VAL A 101 -2.88 -10.10 -11.75
C VAL A 101 -1.59 -10.72 -11.26
N GLN A 102 -0.62 -9.88 -10.95
CA GLN A 102 0.62 -10.29 -10.29
C GLN A 102 0.78 -9.49 -9.00
N VAL A 103 1.22 -10.17 -7.93
CA VAL A 103 1.40 -9.54 -6.63
C VAL A 103 2.81 -9.80 -6.12
N ALA A 104 3.42 -8.76 -5.58
CA ALA A 104 4.66 -8.85 -4.82
C ALA A 104 4.47 -8.22 -3.44
N PHE A 105 5.00 -8.87 -2.41
CA PHE A 105 5.04 -8.35 -1.05
C PHE A 105 6.46 -7.96 -0.68
N MET A 106 6.62 -6.75 -0.18
CA MET A 106 7.87 -6.24 0.33
C MET A 106 7.80 -6.12 1.86
N GLY A 107 8.82 -6.60 2.54
CA GLY A 107 8.89 -6.58 4.00
C GLY A 107 10.30 -6.86 4.49
N TYR A 108 10.42 -7.00 5.80
CA TYR A 108 11.68 -7.24 6.48
C TYR A 108 11.60 -8.59 7.19
N SER A 109 12.38 -9.59 6.75
CA SER A 109 12.34 -10.95 7.31
C SER A 109 13.21 -11.13 8.56
N ASP A 110 14.33 -10.39 8.67
CA ASP A 110 15.37 -10.61 9.69
C ASP A 110 15.72 -9.33 10.48
N SER A 111 14.85 -8.34 10.50
CA SER A 111 15.12 -7.09 11.21
C SER A 111 14.66 -7.13 12.66
N ASN A 112 15.49 -6.61 13.55
CA ASN A 112 15.08 -6.26 14.91
C ASN A 112 14.08 -5.09 14.83
N LEU A 113 12.87 -5.27 15.36
CA LEU A 113 11.80 -4.28 15.28
C LEU A 113 12.20 -2.93 15.89
N GLU A 114 12.91 -2.94 17.03
CA GLU A 114 13.39 -1.71 17.67
C GLU A 114 14.42 -0.96 16.81
N GLU A 115 15.33 -1.69 16.17
CA GLU A 115 16.30 -1.09 15.24
C GLU A 115 15.58 -0.51 14.03
N LYS A 116 14.57 -1.21 13.51
CA LYS A 116 13.80 -0.74 12.37
C LYS A 116 12.99 0.52 12.67
N VAL A 117 12.39 0.63 13.84
CA VAL A 117 11.72 1.86 14.30
C VAL A 117 12.72 3.03 14.35
N LYS A 118 13.95 2.80 14.85
CA LYS A 118 14.99 3.82 14.85
C LYS A 118 15.40 4.23 13.42
N ASP A 119 15.55 3.26 12.52
CA ASP A 119 15.88 3.53 11.12
C ASP A 119 14.78 4.33 10.44
N VAL A 120 13.51 3.97 10.63
CA VAL A 120 12.36 4.71 10.10
C VAL A 120 12.39 6.16 10.57
N LYS A 121 12.62 6.41 11.86
CA LYS A 121 12.74 7.75 12.42
C LYS A 121 13.97 8.51 11.91
N ALA A 122 15.10 7.84 11.76
CA ALA A 122 16.35 8.46 11.30
C ALA A 122 16.30 8.86 9.81
N HIS A 123 15.59 8.09 8.97
CA HIS A 123 15.43 8.37 7.54
C HIS A 123 14.21 9.23 7.21
N SER A 124 13.50 9.68 8.23
CA SER A 124 12.38 10.61 8.12
C SER A 124 12.91 12.02 7.91
N SER A 125 13.26 12.39 6.68
CA SER A 125 13.92 13.67 6.38
C SER A 125 13.10 14.60 5.47
N GLY A 126 11.87 14.22 5.12
CA GLY A 126 11.03 14.99 4.22
C GLY A 126 10.04 15.92 4.92
N VAL A 127 9.75 17.05 4.29
CA VAL A 127 8.61 17.89 4.67
C VAL A 127 7.33 17.03 4.50
N GLY A 128 6.58 16.83 5.58
CA GLY A 128 5.38 16.00 5.58
C GLY A 128 5.59 14.57 6.05
N ASP A 129 6.78 14.23 6.53
CA ASP A 129 7.01 12.92 7.14
C ASP A 129 6.43 12.85 8.55
N TRP A 130 5.20 12.38 8.63
CA TRP A 130 4.40 12.35 9.85
C TRP A 130 4.86 11.27 10.86
N LEU A 131 5.54 10.20 10.40
CA LEU A 131 5.94 9.09 11.26
C LEU A 131 7.00 9.48 12.30
N ILE A 132 7.81 10.52 12.06
CA ILE A 132 8.90 10.91 12.98
C ILE A 132 8.39 11.28 14.37
N ASN A 133 7.18 11.81 14.47
CA ASN A 133 6.58 12.29 15.72
C ASN A 133 5.59 11.28 16.33
N GLU A 134 5.36 10.15 15.67
CA GLU A 134 4.41 9.16 16.16
C GLU A 134 5.02 8.26 17.25
N PRO A 135 4.21 7.73 18.17
CA PRO A 135 4.66 6.73 19.15
C PRO A 135 5.24 5.49 18.49
N ASN A 136 6.17 4.82 19.18
CA ASN A 136 6.84 3.64 18.63
C ASN A 136 5.87 2.51 18.29
N ASP A 137 4.88 2.25 19.14
CA ASP A 137 3.85 1.23 18.91
C ASP A 137 3.03 1.48 17.64
N TYR A 138 2.76 2.74 17.34
CA TYR A 138 2.10 3.13 16.10
C TYR A 138 3.00 2.90 14.89
N ILE A 139 4.29 3.25 14.98
CA ILE A 139 5.27 2.98 13.92
C ILE A 139 5.45 1.46 13.71
N GLU A 140 5.53 0.69 14.80
CA GLU A 140 5.63 -0.77 14.78
C GLU A 140 4.46 -1.42 14.04
N SER A 141 3.25 -0.88 14.17
CA SER A 141 2.07 -1.38 13.48
C SER A 141 2.12 -1.22 11.94
N HIS A 142 3.02 -0.36 11.44
CA HIS A 142 3.21 -0.09 10.01
C HIS A 142 4.42 -0.84 9.41
N ILE A 143 5.21 -1.51 10.24
CA ILE A 143 6.37 -2.30 9.83
C ILE A 143 6.02 -3.78 9.77
#